data_cc4c4e1ed61a148a5de9559e841e0e9e
#
_entry.id   cc4c4e1ed61a148a5de9559e841e0e9e
#
_cell.length_a   1.000
_cell.length_b   1.000
_cell.length_c   1.000
_cell.angle_alpha   90.00
_cell.angle_beta   90.00
_cell.angle_gamma   90.00
#
_symmetry.space_group_name_H-M   'P 1'
#
loop_
_entity.id
_entity.type
_entity.pdbx_description
1 polymer ?
#
loop_
_entity_poly.entity_id
_entity_poly.type
_entity_poly.pdbx_seq_one_letter_code
_entity_poly.pdbx_strand_id
1 'polypeptide(L)'
;MTAYNNLLFAMRGGAMAVLTGEVGLGKTLICRNLLRNIPTNVHVALLANPLLSYAEILASIFKDFTGEAPRHPDSLAQTHEQLTNYAFKCAHLGEYLVVMVDEAQKLSAEALEGLRLLSNLETEQRKLISLVLVGQPELEKTLALRAMRPLRERIGVWCRLGPMSRAECASYVRHRMAVTRTSGDVHFSAMALFFLHRATQGVPRRINLVAERALLLAFGRSQHRINGFMVRRAVAELRPGRFA
;
A
#
# COMPACT_ATOMS: atom_id res chain seq x y z
N MET A 1 -0.39 4.12 12.85
CA MET A 1 0.58 3.20 13.49
C MET A 1 0.14 1.74 13.45
N THR A 2 -1.11 1.42 13.69
CA THR A 2 -1.60 0.03 13.80
C THR A 2 -1.42 -0.80 12.51
N ALA A 3 -1.81 -0.28 11.33
CA ALA A 3 -1.69 -1.02 10.08
C ALA A 3 -0.23 -1.32 9.69
N TYR A 4 0.67 -0.36 9.85
CA TYR A 4 2.11 -0.54 9.61
C TYR A 4 2.69 -1.67 10.48
N ASN A 5 2.45 -1.63 11.79
CA ASN A 5 2.97 -2.62 12.72
C ASN A 5 2.38 -4.02 12.47
N ASN A 6 1.09 -4.10 12.15
CA ASN A 6 0.43 -5.36 11.83
C ASN A 6 1.00 -6.01 10.56
N LEU A 7 1.25 -5.21 9.51
CA LEU A 7 1.89 -5.69 8.28
C LEU A 7 3.33 -6.14 8.54
N LEU A 8 4.11 -5.36 9.29
CA LEU A 8 5.48 -5.72 9.64
C LEU A 8 5.53 -7.03 10.44
N PHE A 9 4.59 -7.23 11.37
CA PHE A 9 4.46 -8.48 12.10
C PHE A 9 4.14 -9.67 11.17
N ALA A 10 3.18 -9.50 10.24
CA ALA A 10 2.84 -10.54 9.28
C ALA A 10 4.02 -10.92 8.37
N MET A 11 4.78 -9.91 7.91
CA MET A 11 5.96 -10.12 7.05
C MET A 11 7.05 -10.96 7.73
N ARG A 12 7.21 -10.84 9.05
CA ARG A 12 8.20 -11.61 9.82
C ARG A 12 7.67 -12.97 10.30
N GLY A 13 6.37 -13.11 10.41
CA GLY A 13 5.74 -14.33 10.95
C GLY A 13 5.33 -15.36 9.90
N GLY A 14 5.63 -15.16 8.61
CA GLY A 14 5.17 -16.06 7.55
C GLY A 14 3.65 -16.01 7.33
N ALA A 15 2.97 -15.01 7.90
CA ALA A 15 1.53 -14.88 7.80
C ALA A 15 1.09 -14.20 6.50
N MET A 16 -0.12 -14.50 6.07
CA MET A 16 -0.78 -13.74 5.01
C MET A 16 -1.47 -12.53 5.60
N ALA A 17 -1.25 -11.35 4.98
CA ALA A 17 -1.88 -10.10 5.37
C ALA A 17 -2.64 -9.46 4.21
N VAL A 18 -3.73 -8.79 4.55
CA VAL A 18 -4.55 -8.01 3.61
C VAL A 18 -4.65 -6.57 4.11
N LEU A 19 -4.32 -5.61 3.24
CA LEU A 19 -4.49 -4.18 3.46
C LEU A 19 -5.48 -3.63 2.44
N THR A 20 -6.64 -3.21 2.90
CA THR A 20 -7.67 -2.64 2.03
C THR A 20 -7.98 -1.18 2.39
N GLY A 21 -8.59 -0.49 1.46
CA GLY A 21 -9.07 0.88 1.65
C GLY A 21 -9.36 1.56 0.32
N GLU A 22 -10.15 2.60 0.35
CA GLU A 22 -10.52 3.38 -0.83
C GLU A 22 -9.31 4.03 -1.51
N VAL A 23 -9.51 4.46 -2.74
CA VAL A 23 -8.49 5.18 -3.53
C VAL A 23 -8.08 6.47 -2.81
N GLY A 24 -6.76 6.69 -2.73
CA GLY A 24 -6.22 7.92 -2.15
C GLY A 24 -6.06 7.91 -0.62
N LEU A 25 -6.33 6.79 0.07
CA LEU A 25 -6.13 6.65 1.52
C LEU A 25 -4.67 6.41 1.94
N GLY A 26 -3.75 6.20 0.99
CA GLY A 26 -2.32 6.09 1.30
C GLY A 26 -1.81 4.65 1.45
N LYS A 27 -2.51 3.63 0.95
CA LYS A 27 -2.05 2.23 0.96
C LYS A 27 -0.64 2.08 0.42
N THR A 28 -0.41 2.55 -0.80
CA THR A 28 0.92 2.50 -1.45
C THR A 28 1.99 3.27 -0.67
N LEU A 29 1.62 4.34 0.05
CA LEU A 29 2.57 5.07 0.92
C LEU A 29 2.99 4.22 2.12
N ILE A 30 2.06 3.50 2.73
CA ILE A 30 2.35 2.55 3.81
C ILE A 30 3.30 1.45 3.30
N CYS A 31 3.00 0.86 2.14
CA CYS A 31 3.86 -0.16 1.53
C CYS A 31 5.27 0.37 1.25
N ARG A 32 5.41 1.55 0.65
CA ARG A 32 6.71 2.18 0.40
C ARG A 32 7.47 2.47 1.69
N ASN A 33 6.78 2.87 2.75
CA ASN A 33 7.41 3.11 4.04
C ASN A 33 7.87 1.79 4.70
N LEU A 34 7.10 0.72 4.56
CA LEU A 34 7.52 -0.63 4.97
C LEU A 34 8.79 -1.05 4.24
N LEU A 35 8.82 -0.92 2.90
CA LEU A 35 9.96 -1.28 2.07
C LEU A 35 11.24 -0.49 2.40
N ARG A 36 11.11 0.78 2.78
CA ARG A 36 12.27 1.61 3.19
C ARG A 36 12.87 1.23 4.54
N ASN A 37 12.07 0.65 5.40
CA ASN A 37 12.47 0.32 6.78
C ASN A 37 12.48 -1.19 7.03
N ILE A 38 12.57 -1.97 5.95
CA ILE A 38 12.60 -3.42 6.05
C ILE A 38 13.95 -3.87 6.60
N PRO A 39 14.00 -4.87 7.51
CA PRO A 39 15.24 -5.46 7.97
C PRO A 39 16.04 -6.09 6.82
N THR A 40 17.35 -6.11 6.93
CA THR A 40 18.26 -6.62 5.89
C THR A 40 18.08 -8.11 5.58
N ASN A 41 17.53 -8.88 6.51
CA ASN A 41 17.24 -10.30 6.34
C ASN A 41 15.82 -10.58 5.79
N VAL A 42 15.14 -9.56 5.27
CA VAL A 42 13.81 -9.71 4.63
C VAL A 42 13.92 -9.30 3.17
N HIS A 43 13.70 -10.23 2.27
CA HIS A 43 13.65 -10.00 0.83
C HIS A 43 12.21 -9.80 0.38
N VAL A 44 11.95 -8.80 -0.46
CA VAL A 44 10.60 -8.49 -0.92
C VAL A 44 10.52 -8.51 -2.43
N ALA A 45 9.60 -9.31 -2.96
CA ALA A 45 9.12 -9.22 -4.33
C ALA A 45 7.90 -8.30 -4.37
N LEU A 46 7.93 -7.26 -5.21
CA LEU A 46 6.85 -6.27 -5.32
C LEU A 46 6.15 -6.36 -6.67
N LEU A 47 4.95 -6.92 -6.67
CA LEU A 47 4.07 -6.97 -7.84
C LEU A 47 3.24 -5.68 -7.93
N ALA A 48 3.68 -4.77 -8.80
CA ALA A 48 2.97 -3.51 -9.08
C ALA A 48 1.95 -3.64 -10.23
N ASN A 49 2.09 -4.65 -11.09
CA ASN A 49 1.16 -4.94 -12.18
C ASN A 49 0.52 -6.32 -12.01
N PRO A 50 -0.67 -6.42 -11.41
CA PRO A 50 -1.33 -7.69 -11.15
C PRO A 50 -2.17 -8.22 -12.34
N LEU A 51 -2.11 -7.59 -13.52
CA LEU A 51 -2.83 -8.05 -14.72
C LEU A 51 -2.08 -9.17 -15.47
N LEU A 52 -0.98 -9.63 -14.92
CA LEU A 52 -0.18 -10.72 -15.48
C LEU A 52 -0.84 -12.09 -15.23
N SER A 53 -0.57 -13.04 -16.08
CA SER A 53 -0.86 -14.45 -15.83
C SER A 53 -0.10 -14.96 -14.60
N TYR A 54 -0.56 -16.05 -13.99
CA TYR A 54 0.15 -16.61 -12.83
C TYR A 54 1.59 -17.02 -13.14
N ALA A 55 1.86 -17.51 -14.35
CA ALA A 55 3.22 -17.86 -14.78
C ALA A 55 4.14 -16.63 -14.81
N GLU A 56 3.66 -15.50 -15.37
CA GLU A 56 4.40 -14.24 -15.41
C GLU A 56 4.59 -13.65 -14.00
N ILE A 57 3.58 -13.77 -13.14
CA ILE A 57 3.66 -13.37 -11.72
C ILE A 57 4.77 -14.17 -11.03
N LEU A 58 4.78 -15.48 -11.20
CA LEU A 58 5.79 -16.37 -10.59
C LEU A 58 7.20 -16.05 -11.08
N ALA A 59 7.37 -15.83 -12.39
CA ALA A 59 8.63 -15.40 -12.97
C ALA A 59 9.11 -14.05 -12.45
N SER A 60 8.19 -13.10 -12.27
CA SER A 60 8.49 -11.78 -11.67
C SER A 60 8.93 -11.91 -10.22
N ILE A 61 8.24 -12.72 -9.41
CA ILE A 61 8.61 -13.00 -8.01
C ILE A 61 10.00 -13.61 -7.94
N PHE A 62 10.29 -14.61 -8.78
CA PHE A 62 11.61 -15.24 -8.82
C PHE A 62 12.71 -14.22 -9.15
N LYS A 63 12.47 -13.40 -10.18
CA LYS A 63 13.41 -12.35 -10.59
C LYS A 63 13.66 -11.31 -9.49
N ASP A 64 12.61 -10.88 -8.81
CA ASP A 64 12.74 -9.88 -7.73
C ASP A 64 13.56 -10.43 -6.55
N PHE A 65 13.44 -11.72 -6.25
CA PHE A 65 14.21 -12.34 -5.16
C PHE A 65 15.65 -12.66 -5.52
N THR A 66 15.89 -13.12 -6.76
CA THR A 66 17.22 -13.62 -7.16
C THR A 66 18.05 -12.63 -7.96
N GLY A 67 17.40 -11.60 -8.54
CA GLY A 67 18.00 -10.69 -9.52
C GLY A 67 18.09 -11.28 -10.93
N GLU A 68 17.72 -12.55 -11.14
CA GLU A 68 17.83 -13.27 -12.40
C GLU A 68 16.48 -13.77 -12.91
N ALA A 69 16.34 -13.89 -14.23
CA ALA A 69 15.17 -14.54 -14.80
C ALA A 69 15.20 -16.05 -14.53
N PRO A 70 14.02 -16.72 -14.39
CA PRO A 70 14.01 -18.19 -14.29
C PRO A 70 14.61 -18.83 -15.52
N ARG A 71 15.33 -19.95 -15.33
CA ARG A 71 16.02 -20.66 -16.42
C ARG A 71 15.06 -21.18 -17.50
N HIS A 72 13.84 -21.51 -17.11
CA HIS A 72 12.80 -22.02 -18.01
C HIS A 72 11.51 -21.22 -17.76
N PRO A 73 11.40 -19.97 -18.26
CA PRO A 73 10.27 -19.09 -17.99
C PRO A 73 8.93 -19.64 -18.51
N ASP A 74 8.97 -20.46 -19.55
CA ASP A 74 7.79 -21.10 -20.16
C ASP A 74 7.28 -22.31 -19.37
N SER A 75 8.05 -22.81 -18.40
CA SER A 75 7.66 -23.94 -17.55
C SER A 75 7.31 -23.47 -16.14
N LEU A 76 6.00 -23.41 -15.86
CA LEU A 76 5.48 -23.07 -14.54
C LEU A 76 6.03 -23.99 -13.44
N ALA A 77 6.10 -25.30 -13.72
CA ALA A 77 6.59 -26.29 -12.75
C ALA A 77 8.06 -26.06 -12.41
N GLN A 78 8.92 -25.81 -13.41
CA GLN A 78 10.35 -25.58 -13.18
C GLN A 78 10.60 -24.24 -12.50
N THR A 79 9.85 -23.19 -12.85
CA THR A 79 9.94 -21.89 -12.15
C THR A 79 9.53 -22.02 -10.69
N HIS A 80 8.46 -22.79 -10.42
CA HIS A 80 8.01 -23.06 -9.06
C HIS A 80 9.07 -23.84 -8.26
N GLU A 81 9.68 -24.86 -8.86
CA GLU A 81 10.76 -25.64 -8.24
C GLU A 81 11.97 -24.75 -7.91
N GLN A 82 12.42 -23.92 -8.86
CA GLN A 82 13.53 -22.98 -8.63
C GLN A 82 13.24 -22.03 -7.47
N LEU A 83 12.02 -21.47 -7.43
CA LEU A 83 11.59 -20.58 -6.34
C LEU A 83 11.51 -21.32 -5.00
N THR A 84 11.03 -22.55 -5.00
CA THR A 84 10.96 -23.41 -3.80
C THR A 84 12.36 -23.67 -3.25
N ASN A 85 13.30 -24.07 -4.11
CA ASN A 85 14.70 -24.31 -3.72
C ASN A 85 15.37 -23.04 -3.17
N TYR A 86 15.08 -21.88 -3.78
CA TYR A 86 15.55 -20.59 -3.28
C TYR A 86 14.97 -20.28 -1.90
N ALA A 87 13.68 -20.50 -1.71
CA ALA A 87 13.01 -20.24 -0.44
C ALA A 87 13.56 -21.11 0.71
N PHE A 88 13.84 -22.37 0.44
CA PHE A 88 14.51 -23.25 1.42
C PHE A 88 15.92 -22.76 1.76
N LYS A 89 16.70 -22.33 0.76
CA LYS A 89 18.05 -21.76 0.98
C LYS A 89 17.98 -20.52 1.90
N CYS A 90 17.08 -19.57 1.62
CA CYS A 90 16.86 -18.39 2.46
C CYS A 90 16.45 -18.80 3.89
N ALA A 91 15.59 -19.82 4.01
CA ALA A 91 15.17 -20.29 5.32
C ALA A 91 16.33 -20.80 6.17
N HIS A 92 17.27 -21.54 5.59
CA HIS A 92 18.49 -22.00 6.27
C HIS A 92 19.40 -20.86 6.71
N LEU A 93 19.39 -19.74 5.98
CA LEU A 93 20.15 -18.53 6.32
C LEU A 93 19.45 -17.63 7.34
N GLY A 94 18.25 -17.99 7.79
CA GLY A 94 17.45 -17.15 8.71
C GLY A 94 16.78 -15.95 8.03
N GLU A 95 16.69 -15.97 6.71
CA GLU A 95 16.08 -14.93 5.89
C GLU A 95 14.58 -15.17 5.70
N TYR A 96 13.84 -14.11 5.40
CA TYR A 96 12.39 -14.11 5.19
C TYR A 96 12.07 -13.62 3.80
N LEU A 97 11.17 -14.32 3.12
CA LEU A 97 10.66 -13.92 1.81
C LEU A 97 9.25 -13.36 1.93
N VAL A 98 9.02 -12.23 1.29
CA VAL A 98 7.72 -11.54 1.29
C VAL A 98 7.31 -11.23 -0.13
N VAL A 99 6.14 -11.68 -0.54
CA VAL A 99 5.50 -11.26 -1.78
C VAL A 99 4.46 -10.21 -1.44
N MET A 100 4.66 -9.00 -1.95
CA MET A 100 3.73 -7.88 -1.80
C MET A 100 3.07 -7.58 -3.14
N VAL A 101 1.75 -7.63 -3.17
CA VAL A 101 0.95 -7.35 -4.38
C VAL A 101 0.17 -6.06 -4.17
N ASP A 102 0.48 -5.00 -4.93
CA ASP A 102 -0.34 -3.78 -4.95
C ASP A 102 -1.46 -3.92 -5.99
N GLU A 103 -2.57 -3.23 -5.79
CA GLU A 103 -3.79 -3.31 -6.62
C GLU A 103 -4.35 -4.74 -6.75
N ALA A 104 -4.21 -5.56 -5.71
CA ALA A 104 -4.54 -6.99 -5.69
C ALA A 104 -6.00 -7.32 -6.05
N GLN A 105 -6.94 -6.35 -6.04
CA GLN A 105 -8.30 -6.55 -6.55
C GLN A 105 -8.35 -6.81 -8.06
N LYS A 106 -7.24 -6.59 -8.78
CA LYS A 106 -7.14 -6.86 -10.22
C LYS A 106 -6.61 -8.26 -10.54
N LEU A 107 -6.17 -9.02 -9.53
CA LEU A 107 -5.72 -10.40 -9.72
C LEU A 107 -6.86 -11.28 -10.20
N SER A 108 -6.56 -12.18 -11.12
CA SER A 108 -7.47 -13.25 -11.51
C SER A 108 -7.66 -14.27 -10.37
N ALA A 109 -8.73 -15.03 -10.41
CA ALA A 109 -8.96 -16.12 -9.45
C ALA A 109 -7.83 -17.16 -9.50
N GLU A 110 -7.31 -17.45 -10.69
CA GLU A 110 -6.17 -18.35 -10.92
C GLU A 110 -4.90 -17.81 -10.24
N ALA A 111 -4.61 -16.52 -10.41
CA ALA A 111 -3.45 -15.89 -9.79
C ALA A 111 -3.55 -15.88 -8.26
N LEU A 112 -4.73 -15.61 -7.70
CA LEU A 112 -4.98 -15.69 -6.25
C LEU A 112 -4.78 -17.11 -5.72
N GLU A 113 -5.25 -18.12 -6.44
CA GLU A 113 -5.05 -19.52 -6.07
C GLU A 113 -3.58 -19.93 -6.17
N GLY A 114 -2.88 -19.52 -7.23
CA GLY A 114 -1.45 -19.76 -7.37
C GLY A 114 -0.63 -19.13 -6.24
N LEU A 115 -0.93 -17.89 -5.86
CA LEU A 115 -0.29 -17.22 -4.71
C LEU A 115 -0.62 -17.92 -3.38
N ARG A 116 -1.84 -18.46 -3.23
CA ARG A 116 -2.20 -19.29 -2.08
C ARG A 116 -1.32 -20.54 -2.00
N LEU A 117 -1.14 -21.24 -3.14
CA LEU A 117 -0.28 -22.41 -3.19
C LEU A 117 1.17 -22.06 -2.87
N LEU A 118 1.66 -20.94 -3.36
CA LEU A 118 3.00 -20.45 -3.04
C LEU A 118 3.18 -20.19 -1.52
N SER A 119 2.16 -19.65 -0.87
CA SER A 119 2.16 -19.42 0.59
C SER A 119 2.09 -20.70 1.42
N ASN A 120 1.92 -21.88 0.78
CA ASN A 120 1.96 -23.17 1.47
C ASN A 120 3.38 -23.68 1.71
N LEU A 121 4.36 -23.10 1.05
CA LEU A 121 5.76 -23.50 1.25
C LEU A 121 6.14 -23.27 2.71
N GLU A 122 6.47 -24.36 3.39
CA GLU A 122 6.82 -24.33 4.80
C GLU A 122 7.88 -25.39 5.14
N THR A 123 8.59 -25.14 6.20
CA THR A 123 9.36 -26.15 6.94
C THR A 123 8.52 -26.64 8.12
N GLU A 124 9.03 -27.62 8.88
CA GLU A 124 8.39 -28.03 10.15
C GLU A 124 8.25 -26.88 11.16
N GLN A 125 9.07 -25.84 11.03
CA GLN A 125 9.16 -24.76 12.02
C GLN A 125 8.50 -23.45 11.57
N ARG A 126 8.45 -23.15 10.25
CA ARG A 126 7.95 -21.87 9.75
C ARG A 126 7.48 -21.90 8.30
N LYS A 127 6.63 -20.94 7.96
CA LYS A 127 6.30 -20.59 6.56
C LYS A 127 7.51 -19.94 5.90
N LEU A 128 7.75 -20.29 4.64
CA LEU A 128 8.88 -19.77 3.85
C LEU A 128 8.58 -18.43 3.19
N ILE A 129 7.32 -18.21 2.79
CA ILE A 129 6.90 -17.02 2.06
C ILE A 129 5.69 -16.39 2.76
N SER A 130 5.83 -15.12 3.13
CA SER A 130 4.72 -14.27 3.57
C SER A 130 4.06 -13.61 2.36
N LEU A 131 2.74 -13.46 2.39
CA LEU A 131 1.98 -12.80 1.32
C LEU A 131 1.26 -11.56 1.87
N VAL A 132 1.47 -10.41 1.24
CA VAL A 132 0.79 -9.15 1.57
C VAL A 132 -0.02 -8.70 0.36
N LEU A 133 -1.34 -8.79 0.46
CA LEU A 133 -2.26 -8.32 -0.57
C LEU A 133 -2.74 -6.91 -0.23
N VAL A 134 -2.49 -5.96 -1.11
CA VAL A 134 -2.87 -4.56 -0.95
C VAL A 134 -3.87 -4.21 -2.04
N GLY A 135 -5.05 -3.72 -1.66
CA GLY A 135 -6.09 -3.48 -2.66
C GLY A 135 -7.19 -2.52 -2.22
N GLN A 136 -8.15 -2.36 -3.10
CA GLN A 136 -9.38 -1.60 -2.87
C GLN A 136 -10.42 -2.51 -2.19
N PRO A 137 -11.56 -1.96 -1.69
CA PRO A 137 -12.60 -2.77 -1.04
C PRO A 137 -13.15 -3.91 -1.90
N GLU A 138 -12.99 -3.84 -3.23
CA GLU A 138 -13.34 -4.90 -4.17
C GLU A 138 -12.58 -6.20 -3.89
N LEU A 139 -11.33 -6.10 -3.41
CA LEU A 139 -10.55 -7.27 -2.98
C LEU A 139 -11.28 -8.04 -1.87
N GLU A 140 -11.88 -7.35 -0.91
CA GLU A 140 -12.63 -7.99 0.18
C GLU A 140 -13.85 -8.75 -0.37
N LYS A 141 -14.54 -8.15 -1.37
CA LYS A 141 -15.68 -8.81 -2.04
C LYS A 141 -15.23 -10.09 -2.76
N THR A 142 -14.10 -10.03 -3.47
CA THR A 142 -13.50 -11.19 -4.13
C THR A 142 -13.13 -12.28 -3.10
N LEU A 143 -12.45 -11.92 -2.03
CA LEU A 143 -12.06 -12.84 -0.97
C LEU A 143 -13.26 -13.42 -0.17
N ALA A 144 -14.42 -12.75 -0.20
CA ALA A 144 -15.65 -13.24 0.42
C ALA A 144 -16.34 -14.35 -0.39
N LEU A 145 -16.01 -14.53 -1.67
CA LEU A 145 -16.56 -15.58 -2.52
C LEU A 145 -16.26 -16.97 -1.94
N ARG A 146 -17.19 -17.91 -2.13
CA ARG A 146 -17.04 -19.29 -1.64
C ARG A 146 -15.79 -19.98 -2.19
N ALA A 147 -15.43 -19.72 -3.44
CA ALA A 147 -14.23 -20.27 -4.07
C ALA A 147 -12.93 -19.78 -3.41
N MET A 148 -12.94 -18.58 -2.80
CA MET A 148 -11.78 -17.98 -2.12
C MET A 148 -11.69 -18.35 -0.64
N ARG A 149 -12.57 -19.21 -0.12
CA ARG A 149 -12.54 -19.64 1.29
C ARG A 149 -11.18 -20.18 1.73
N PRO A 150 -10.48 -21.05 0.97
CA PRO A 150 -9.19 -21.59 1.38
C PRO A 150 -8.11 -20.51 1.51
N LEU A 151 -8.15 -19.48 0.66
CA LEU A 151 -7.25 -18.32 0.74
C LEU A 151 -7.59 -17.46 1.96
N ARG A 152 -8.88 -17.17 2.15
CA ARG A 152 -9.36 -16.33 3.26
C ARG A 152 -9.03 -16.90 4.64
N GLU A 153 -9.13 -18.21 4.83
CA GLU A 153 -8.81 -18.88 6.09
C GLU A 153 -7.32 -18.79 6.46
N ARG A 154 -6.45 -18.45 5.50
CA ARG A 154 -5.01 -18.24 5.71
C ARG A 154 -4.63 -16.81 6.06
N ILE A 155 -5.56 -15.87 5.91
CA ILE A 155 -5.29 -14.46 6.22
C ILE A 155 -5.30 -14.28 7.73
N GLY A 156 -4.11 -14.14 8.31
CA GLY A 156 -3.93 -13.90 9.72
C GLY A 156 -4.07 -12.42 10.12
N VAL A 157 -3.87 -11.51 9.16
CA VAL A 157 -3.89 -10.06 9.43
C VAL A 157 -4.78 -9.34 8.42
N TRP A 158 -5.82 -8.67 8.93
CA TRP A 158 -6.69 -7.80 8.14
C TRP A 158 -6.54 -6.36 8.59
N CYS A 159 -6.11 -5.50 7.67
CA CYS A 159 -6.00 -4.07 7.88
C CYS A 159 -6.90 -3.32 6.92
N ARG A 160 -7.83 -2.52 7.44
CA ARG A 160 -8.67 -1.65 6.64
C ARG A 160 -8.30 -0.20 6.93
N LEU A 161 -7.87 0.53 5.90
CA LEU A 161 -7.63 1.96 5.99
C LEU A 161 -8.93 2.72 5.82
N GLY A 162 -9.23 3.56 6.78
CA GLY A 162 -10.29 4.55 6.70
C GLY A 162 -9.76 5.97 6.41
N PRO A 163 -10.66 6.91 6.13
CA PRO A 163 -10.32 8.32 6.05
C PRO A 163 -9.84 8.85 7.40
N MET A 164 -8.99 9.86 7.37
CA MET A 164 -8.45 10.52 8.56
C MET A 164 -9.55 11.25 9.32
N SER A 165 -9.55 11.13 10.63
CA SER A 165 -10.29 11.99 11.54
C SER A 165 -9.82 13.45 11.40
N ARG A 166 -10.59 14.39 11.96
CA ARG A 166 -10.22 15.82 11.97
C ARG A 166 -8.86 16.06 12.65
N ALA A 167 -8.58 15.38 13.74
CA ALA A 167 -7.33 15.50 14.47
C ALA A 167 -6.15 14.96 13.66
N GLU A 168 -6.32 13.79 13.03
CA GLU A 168 -5.31 13.18 12.16
C GLU A 168 -5.04 14.02 10.92
N CYS A 169 -6.08 14.58 10.28
CA CYS A 169 -5.93 15.51 9.16
C CYS A 169 -5.10 16.74 9.56
N ALA A 170 -5.38 17.32 10.71
CA ALA A 170 -4.63 18.48 11.20
C ALA A 170 -3.15 18.13 11.48
N SER A 171 -2.90 16.97 12.08
CA SER A 171 -1.55 16.47 12.35
C SER A 171 -0.81 16.15 11.05
N TYR A 172 -1.50 15.54 10.09
CA TYR A 172 -0.96 15.22 8.77
C TYR A 172 -0.51 16.49 8.02
N VAL A 173 -1.36 17.52 7.97
CA VAL A 173 -1.02 18.78 7.30
C VAL A 173 0.19 19.46 7.98
N ARG A 174 0.20 19.54 9.31
CA ARG A 174 1.36 20.10 10.05
C ARG A 174 2.64 19.32 9.77
N HIS A 175 2.58 18.00 9.79
CA HIS A 175 3.74 17.16 9.47
C HIS A 175 4.25 17.41 8.05
N ARG A 176 3.35 17.47 7.05
CA ARG A 176 3.71 17.75 5.66
C ARG A 176 4.38 19.10 5.51
N MET A 177 3.87 20.15 6.18
CA MET A 177 4.48 21.47 6.19
C MET A 177 5.88 21.47 6.84
N ALA A 178 6.07 20.75 7.93
CA ALA A 178 7.35 20.64 8.62
C ALA A 178 8.41 19.91 7.77
N VAL A 179 8.05 18.85 7.07
CA VAL A 179 8.98 18.05 6.24
C VAL A 179 9.44 18.82 4.99
N THR A 180 8.60 19.69 4.43
CA THR A 180 8.95 20.47 3.22
C THR A 180 9.89 21.62 3.49
N ARG A 181 10.34 21.83 4.75
CA ARG A 181 11.25 22.93 5.16
C ARG A 181 10.86 24.26 4.52
N THR A 182 9.59 24.59 4.57
CA THR A 182 9.11 25.87 4.04
C THR A 182 9.80 26.98 4.81
N SER A 183 10.67 27.72 4.14
CA SER A 183 11.32 28.91 4.72
C SER A 183 10.24 29.96 4.93
N GLY A 184 9.79 30.09 6.17
CA GLY A 184 8.75 31.03 6.57
C GLY A 184 7.65 30.36 7.41
N ASP A 185 7.00 31.15 8.27
CA ASP A 185 5.93 30.73 9.19
C ASP A 185 4.59 30.42 8.49
N VAL A 186 4.62 29.74 7.32
CA VAL A 186 3.41 29.41 6.58
C VAL A 186 2.64 28.33 7.32
N HIS A 187 1.42 28.63 7.73
CA HIS A 187 0.59 27.71 8.51
C HIS A 187 -0.90 27.79 8.17
N PHE A 188 -1.60 26.69 8.38
CA PHE A 188 -3.06 26.63 8.29
C PHE A 188 -3.70 27.00 9.61
N SER A 189 -4.63 27.95 9.59
CA SER A 189 -5.46 28.29 10.77
C SER A 189 -6.37 27.11 11.15
N ALA A 190 -6.88 27.10 12.40
CA ALA A 190 -7.82 26.08 12.87
C ALA A 190 -9.08 25.98 11.99
N MET A 191 -9.58 27.14 11.52
CA MET A 191 -10.72 27.20 10.60
C MET A 191 -10.37 26.66 9.20
N ALA A 192 -9.16 26.90 8.71
CA ALA A 192 -8.69 26.32 7.45
C ALA A 192 -8.64 24.80 7.53
N LEU A 193 -8.07 24.23 8.61
CA LEU A 193 -8.02 22.78 8.84
C LEU A 193 -9.42 22.17 8.98
N PHE A 194 -10.35 22.88 9.62
CA PHE A 194 -11.74 22.44 9.70
C PHE A 194 -12.40 22.33 8.32
N PHE A 195 -12.34 23.39 7.51
CA PHE A 195 -12.90 23.37 6.17
C PHE A 195 -12.19 22.39 5.23
N LEU A 196 -10.87 22.22 5.38
CA LEU A 196 -10.09 21.25 4.66
C LEU A 196 -10.58 19.82 4.92
N HIS A 197 -10.68 19.41 6.19
CA HIS A 197 -11.20 18.10 6.56
C HIS A 197 -12.64 17.91 6.06
N ARG A 198 -13.52 18.89 6.26
CA ARG A 198 -14.93 18.81 5.81
C ARG A 198 -15.06 18.63 4.30
N ALA A 199 -14.24 19.34 3.52
CA ALA A 199 -14.29 19.29 2.06
C ALA A 199 -13.68 17.99 1.49
N THR A 200 -12.66 17.47 2.14
CA THR A 200 -11.89 16.29 1.69
C THR A 200 -12.35 14.99 2.32
N GLN A 201 -13.20 15.07 3.35
CA GLN A 201 -13.67 13.94 4.15
C GLN A 201 -12.50 13.08 4.70
N GLY A 202 -11.38 13.72 4.99
CA GLY A 202 -10.20 13.04 5.55
C GLY A 202 -9.41 12.17 4.54
N VAL A 203 -9.68 12.23 3.25
CA VAL A 203 -8.95 11.46 2.23
C VAL A 203 -7.62 12.14 1.91
N PRO A 204 -6.45 11.53 2.20
CA PRO A 204 -5.12 12.15 2.06
C PRO A 204 -4.84 12.75 0.68
N ARG A 205 -5.20 12.05 -0.40
CA ARG A 205 -5.02 12.56 -1.77
C ARG A 205 -5.80 13.86 -2.00
N ARG A 206 -7.04 13.94 -1.50
CA ARG A 206 -7.86 15.15 -1.59
C ARG A 206 -7.32 16.26 -0.69
N ILE A 207 -6.84 15.91 0.53
CA ILE A 207 -6.20 16.86 1.46
C ILE A 207 -5.02 17.53 0.76
N ASN A 208 -4.13 16.76 0.14
CA ASN A 208 -2.97 17.30 -0.56
C ASN A 208 -3.39 18.25 -1.68
N LEU A 209 -4.32 17.84 -2.53
CA LEU A 209 -4.78 18.63 -3.67
C LEU A 209 -5.36 19.99 -3.24
N VAL A 210 -6.25 19.98 -2.23
CA VAL A 210 -6.89 21.22 -1.73
C VAL A 210 -5.90 22.08 -0.96
N ALA A 211 -5.01 21.47 -0.16
CA ALA A 211 -3.99 22.18 0.59
C ALA A 211 -2.99 22.87 -0.33
N GLU A 212 -2.50 22.19 -1.36
CA GLU A 212 -1.62 22.75 -2.38
C GLU A 212 -2.26 23.95 -3.08
N ARG A 213 -3.52 23.83 -3.48
CA ARG A 213 -4.25 24.95 -4.11
C ARG A 213 -4.43 26.13 -3.15
N ALA A 214 -4.72 25.86 -1.88
CA ALA A 214 -4.84 26.91 -0.87
C ALA A 214 -3.49 27.61 -0.60
N LEU A 215 -2.38 26.87 -0.63
CA LEU A 215 -1.02 27.44 -0.52
C LEU A 215 -0.69 28.33 -1.72
N LEU A 216 -1.03 27.94 -2.94
CA LEU A 216 -0.84 28.76 -4.14
C LEU A 216 -1.65 30.08 -4.05
N LEU A 217 -2.88 30.02 -3.56
CA LEU A 217 -3.71 31.23 -3.32
C LEU A 217 -3.11 32.15 -2.26
N ALA A 218 -2.49 31.59 -1.21
CA ALA A 218 -1.81 32.36 -0.17
C ALA A 218 -0.53 33.01 -0.71
N PHE A 219 0.25 32.26 -1.49
CA PHE A 219 1.47 32.76 -2.14
C PHE A 219 1.19 33.94 -3.05
N GLY A 220 0.20 33.84 -3.94
CA GLY A 220 -0.20 34.95 -4.85
C GLY A 220 -0.70 36.20 -4.12
N ARG A 221 -0.92 36.13 -2.78
CA ARG A 221 -1.33 37.25 -1.94
C ARG A 221 -0.26 37.64 -0.90
N SER A 222 0.92 37.06 -0.99
CA SER A 222 2.01 37.23 0.00
C SER A 222 1.54 36.99 1.45
N GLN A 223 0.65 36.01 1.66
CA GLN A 223 0.10 35.67 2.96
C GLN A 223 0.71 34.40 3.52
N HIS A 224 1.21 34.45 4.74
CA HIS A 224 1.78 33.30 5.44
C HIS A 224 0.74 32.47 6.21
N ARG A 225 -0.43 33.05 6.48
CA ARG A 225 -1.54 32.38 7.19
C ARG A 225 -2.63 31.97 6.24
N ILE A 226 -2.78 30.68 6.03
CA ILE A 226 -3.88 30.11 5.25
C ILE A 226 -5.14 30.11 6.11
N ASN A 227 -6.17 30.82 5.68
CA ASN A 227 -7.44 30.93 6.38
C ASN A 227 -8.54 30.07 5.74
N GLY A 228 -9.70 29.96 6.40
CA GLY A 228 -10.82 29.15 5.92
C GLY A 228 -11.41 29.61 4.58
N PHE A 229 -11.34 30.90 4.27
CA PHE A 229 -11.83 31.44 3.00
C PHE A 229 -10.97 30.95 1.82
N MET A 230 -9.62 30.91 1.99
CA MET A 230 -8.71 30.39 0.96
C MET A 230 -8.97 28.91 0.68
N VAL A 231 -9.21 28.10 1.71
CA VAL A 231 -9.56 26.69 1.54
C VAL A 231 -10.89 26.53 0.79
N ARG A 232 -11.91 27.30 1.17
CA ARG A 232 -13.21 27.27 0.46
C ARG A 232 -13.07 27.68 -1.01
N ARG A 233 -12.26 28.69 -1.30
CA ARG A 233 -11.96 29.12 -2.68
C ARG A 233 -11.19 28.03 -3.44
N ALA A 234 -10.16 27.43 -2.84
CA ALA A 234 -9.42 26.31 -3.42
C ALA A 234 -10.35 25.14 -3.79
N VAL A 235 -11.28 24.78 -2.91
CA VAL A 235 -12.31 23.75 -3.18
C VAL A 235 -13.20 24.14 -4.34
N ALA A 236 -13.62 25.42 -4.42
CA ALA A 236 -14.48 25.89 -5.50
C ALA A 236 -13.76 25.86 -6.87
N GLU A 237 -12.46 26.16 -6.89
CA GLU A 237 -11.66 26.12 -8.11
C GLU A 237 -11.38 24.69 -8.60
N LEU A 238 -11.34 23.70 -7.70
CA LEU A 238 -11.10 22.28 -8.02
C LEU A 238 -12.36 21.51 -8.41
N ARG A 239 -13.54 22.11 -8.33
CA ARG A 239 -14.79 21.46 -8.79
C ARG A 239 -14.84 21.42 -10.31
N PRO A 240 -15.08 20.25 -10.95
CA PRO A 240 -15.29 20.19 -12.40
C PRO A 240 -16.51 21.05 -12.80
N GLY A 241 -16.36 21.89 -13.83
CA GLY A 241 -17.46 22.68 -14.41
C GLY A 241 -17.41 24.19 -14.17
N ARG A 242 -16.32 24.76 -13.65
CA ARG A 242 -16.11 26.22 -13.58
C ARG A 242 -15.02 26.78 -14.53
N PHE A 243 -14.60 26.01 -15.50
CA PHE A 243 -13.78 26.47 -16.62
C PHE A 243 -14.64 26.38 -17.89
N ALA A 244 -15.62 27.25 -17.99
CA ALA A 244 -16.28 27.67 -19.22
C ALA A 244 -16.27 29.20 -19.23
#